data_233e558f83b7ced0aa40bca57c96d86d
#
_entry.id   233e558f83b7ced0aa40bca57c96d86d
#
_cell.length_a   1.000
_cell.length_b   1.000
_cell.length_c   1.000
_cell.angle_alpha   90.00
_cell.angle_beta   90.00
_cell.angle_gamma   90.00
#
_symmetry.space_group_name_H-M   'P 1'
#
loop_
_entity.id
_entity.type
_entity.pdbx_description
1 polymer ?
#
loop_
_entity_poly.entity_id
_entity_poly.type
_entity_poly.pdbx_seq_one_letter_code
_entity_poly.pdbx_strand_id
1 'polypeptide(L)'
;MTGTNVDYYCAAFNADGKRIYSAICDFDPAKDKNTDKVQALKDKAKEAVPDAAVVEIITPDDFNAYLDGKVRGSDGKPTDYIPPEPTETEKKTAKINTIKAKYNSQLDAMVTARVKATMLGADTSKIDAEYKNTLAAMAAEIKNA
;
A
#
# COMPACT_ATOMS: atom_id res chain seq x y z
N MET A 1 -30.63 8.38 -29.46
CA MET A 1 -29.79 8.24 -28.25
C MET A 1 -29.60 6.78 -27.91
N THR A 2 -28.47 6.28 -28.23
CA THR A 2 -28.13 4.90 -27.93
C THR A 2 -27.41 4.85 -26.61
N GLY A 3 -28.16 4.87 -25.52
CA GLY A 3 -27.61 4.43 -24.27
C GLY A 3 -27.29 2.95 -24.38
N THR A 4 -26.03 2.59 -24.32
CA THR A 4 -25.70 1.20 -24.12
C THR A 4 -26.13 0.87 -22.68
N ASN A 5 -27.30 0.30 -22.54
CA ASN A 5 -27.73 -0.30 -21.29
C ASN A 5 -26.85 -1.52 -21.05
N VAL A 6 -25.70 -1.29 -20.46
CA VAL A 6 -24.90 -2.37 -19.92
C VAL A 6 -25.45 -2.66 -18.53
N ASP A 7 -26.18 -3.75 -18.42
CA ASP A 7 -26.83 -4.12 -17.17
C ASP A 7 -25.91 -4.87 -16.21
N TYR A 8 -24.79 -5.39 -16.71
CA TYR A 8 -23.88 -6.21 -15.91
C TYR A 8 -22.45 -6.11 -16.41
N TYR A 9 -21.50 -6.38 -15.51
CA TYR A 9 -20.08 -6.48 -15.82
C TYR A 9 -19.50 -7.76 -15.23
N CYS A 10 -18.52 -8.34 -15.92
CA CYS A 10 -17.71 -9.40 -15.36
C CYS A 10 -16.47 -8.76 -14.73
N ALA A 11 -16.26 -8.96 -13.44
CA ALA A 11 -15.16 -8.38 -12.72
C ALA A 11 -14.31 -9.46 -12.04
N ALA A 12 -12.99 -9.24 -12.02
CA ALA A 12 -12.05 -10.09 -11.31
C ALA A 12 -11.39 -9.27 -10.20
N PHE A 13 -11.18 -9.90 -9.06
CA PHE A 13 -10.61 -9.30 -7.86
C PHE A 13 -9.41 -10.09 -7.39
N ASN A 14 -8.40 -9.39 -6.86
CA ASN A 14 -7.25 -10.04 -6.22
C ASN A 14 -7.61 -10.48 -4.78
N ALA A 15 -6.65 -11.06 -4.07
CA ALA A 15 -6.84 -11.54 -2.70
C ALA A 15 -7.21 -10.41 -1.72
N ASP A 16 -6.83 -9.17 -2.01
CA ASP A 16 -7.16 -7.99 -1.21
C ASP A 16 -8.53 -7.40 -1.52
N GLY A 17 -9.25 -7.99 -2.47
CA GLY A 17 -10.55 -7.48 -2.91
C GLY A 17 -10.48 -6.34 -3.92
N LYS A 18 -9.32 -6.00 -4.43
CA LYS A 18 -9.18 -4.96 -5.46
C LYS A 18 -9.57 -5.51 -6.83
N ARG A 19 -10.37 -4.72 -7.56
CA ARG A 19 -10.73 -5.06 -8.93
C ARG A 19 -9.51 -4.90 -9.84
N ILE A 20 -9.14 -5.99 -10.50
CA ILE A 20 -7.98 -6.04 -11.40
C ILE A 20 -8.33 -6.25 -12.85
N TYR A 21 -9.61 -6.57 -13.15
CA TYR A 21 -10.10 -6.76 -14.51
C TYR A 21 -11.60 -6.51 -14.55
N SER A 22 -12.09 -6.04 -15.68
CA SER A 22 -13.53 -5.96 -15.96
C SER A 22 -13.82 -6.06 -17.44
N ALA A 23 -14.98 -6.64 -17.77
CA ALA A 23 -15.50 -6.73 -19.13
C ALA A 23 -17.00 -6.51 -19.10
N ILE A 24 -17.55 -6.06 -20.21
CA ILE A 24 -18.98 -5.85 -20.36
C ILE A 24 -19.68 -7.19 -20.49
N CYS A 25 -20.79 -7.36 -19.76
CA CYS A 25 -21.72 -8.48 -19.91
C CYS A 25 -22.98 -7.94 -20.59
N ASP A 26 -23.11 -8.18 -21.87
CA ASP A 26 -24.19 -7.65 -22.72
C ASP A 26 -25.41 -8.55 -22.79
N PHE A 27 -25.57 -9.47 -21.87
CA PHE A 27 -26.67 -10.40 -21.75
C PHE A 27 -27.11 -10.54 -20.29
N ASP A 28 -28.31 -11.05 -20.07
CA ASP A 28 -28.83 -11.31 -18.72
C ASP A 28 -28.21 -12.60 -18.15
N PRO A 29 -27.35 -12.48 -17.09
CA PRO A 29 -26.67 -13.66 -16.52
C PRO A 29 -27.63 -14.57 -15.73
N ALA A 30 -28.83 -14.12 -15.40
CA ALA A 30 -29.81 -14.91 -14.66
C ALA A 30 -30.57 -15.89 -15.54
N LYS A 31 -30.52 -15.73 -16.87
CA LYS A 31 -31.20 -16.62 -17.81
C LYS A 31 -30.39 -17.90 -18.04
N ASP A 32 -31.03 -19.03 -17.90
CA ASP A 32 -30.40 -20.35 -18.09
C ASP A 32 -29.69 -20.51 -19.43
N LYS A 33 -30.30 -19.95 -20.51
CA LYS A 33 -29.69 -19.96 -21.85
C LYS A 33 -28.35 -19.26 -21.95
N ASN A 34 -28.00 -18.40 -20.98
CA ASN A 34 -26.78 -17.62 -20.96
C ASN A 34 -25.72 -18.21 -20.02
N THR A 35 -25.98 -19.35 -19.38
CA THR A 35 -25.05 -19.98 -18.44
C THR A 35 -23.65 -20.20 -19.05
N ASP A 36 -23.61 -20.72 -20.29
CA ASP A 36 -22.34 -20.94 -20.99
C ASP A 36 -21.62 -19.63 -21.32
N LYS A 37 -22.37 -18.56 -21.62
CA LYS A 37 -21.83 -17.24 -21.90
C LYS A 37 -21.23 -16.62 -20.64
N VAL A 38 -21.88 -16.79 -19.49
CA VAL A 38 -21.35 -16.35 -18.18
C VAL A 38 -20.03 -17.05 -17.89
N GLN A 39 -19.99 -18.37 -18.06
CA GLN A 39 -18.79 -19.15 -17.83
C GLN A 39 -17.64 -18.72 -18.77
N ALA A 40 -17.96 -18.48 -20.05
CA ALA A 40 -16.98 -18.03 -21.04
C ALA A 40 -16.37 -16.66 -20.66
N LEU A 41 -17.19 -15.72 -20.15
CA LEU A 41 -16.70 -14.43 -19.67
C LEU A 41 -15.78 -14.60 -18.46
N LYS A 42 -16.15 -15.46 -17.52
CA LYS A 42 -15.33 -15.75 -16.33
C LYS A 42 -13.99 -16.39 -16.70
N ASP A 43 -14.01 -17.34 -17.63
CA ASP A 43 -12.81 -18.01 -18.13
C ASP A 43 -11.86 -16.99 -18.80
N LYS A 44 -12.41 -16.10 -19.60
CA LYS A 44 -11.67 -15.04 -20.27
C LYS A 44 -11.01 -14.07 -19.27
N ALA A 45 -11.75 -13.72 -18.22
CA ALA A 45 -11.22 -12.91 -17.14
C ALA A 45 -10.06 -13.61 -16.43
N LYS A 46 -10.18 -14.89 -16.17
CA LYS A 46 -9.16 -15.70 -15.53
C LYS A 46 -7.90 -15.87 -16.39
N GLU A 47 -8.07 -15.97 -17.71
CA GLU A 47 -6.94 -15.95 -18.65
C GLU A 47 -6.20 -14.62 -18.64
N ALA A 48 -6.94 -13.52 -18.59
CA ALA A 48 -6.35 -12.18 -18.58
C ALA A 48 -5.62 -11.87 -17.27
N VAL A 49 -6.13 -12.37 -16.14
CA VAL A 49 -5.57 -12.14 -14.79
C VAL A 49 -5.55 -13.47 -14.02
N PRO A 50 -4.54 -14.33 -14.27
CA PRO A 50 -4.44 -15.64 -13.63
C PRO A 50 -4.38 -15.58 -12.09
N ASP A 51 -3.94 -14.45 -11.54
CA ASP A 51 -3.82 -14.24 -10.09
C ASP A 51 -5.14 -13.83 -9.42
N ALA A 52 -6.23 -13.77 -10.18
CA ALA A 52 -7.54 -13.40 -9.63
C ALA A 52 -7.99 -14.42 -8.58
N ALA A 53 -8.33 -13.92 -7.40
CA ALA A 53 -8.88 -14.75 -6.33
C ALA A 53 -10.38 -15.01 -6.53
N VAL A 54 -11.10 -14.04 -7.10
CA VAL A 54 -12.54 -14.12 -7.35
C VAL A 54 -12.85 -13.53 -8.73
N VAL A 55 -13.75 -14.20 -9.47
CA VAL A 55 -14.32 -13.69 -10.72
C VAL A 55 -15.83 -13.81 -10.62
N GLU A 56 -16.54 -12.69 -10.81
CA GLU A 56 -18.00 -12.67 -10.67
C GLU A 56 -18.65 -11.66 -11.60
N ILE A 57 -19.95 -11.84 -11.82
CA ILE A 57 -20.78 -10.87 -12.55
C ILE A 57 -21.34 -9.88 -11.53
N ILE A 58 -21.21 -8.60 -11.81
CA ILE A 58 -21.63 -7.52 -10.91
C ILE A 58 -22.57 -6.56 -11.60
N THR A 59 -23.33 -5.80 -10.81
CA THR A 59 -24.23 -4.76 -11.30
C THR A 59 -23.47 -3.49 -11.70
N PRO A 60 -24.08 -2.58 -12.51
CA PRO A 60 -23.47 -1.30 -12.82
C PRO A 60 -23.19 -0.45 -11.58
N ASP A 61 -24.06 -0.50 -10.58
CA ASP A 61 -23.89 0.25 -9.33
C ASP A 61 -22.65 -0.22 -8.57
N ASP A 62 -22.47 -1.53 -8.45
CA ASP A 62 -21.29 -2.12 -7.82
C ASP A 62 -20.04 -1.80 -8.63
N PHE A 63 -20.10 -1.87 -9.95
CA PHE A 63 -18.98 -1.52 -10.84
C PHE A 63 -18.54 -0.08 -10.62
N ASN A 64 -19.47 0.86 -10.56
CA ASN A 64 -19.16 2.27 -10.29
C ASN A 64 -18.55 2.48 -8.91
N ALA A 65 -19.03 1.74 -7.90
CA ALA A 65 -18.44 1.79 -6.55
C ALA A 65 -16.98 1.32 -6.55
N TYR A 66 -16.65 0.27 -7.28
CA TYR A 66 -15.27 -0.18 -7.44
C TYR A 66 -14.40 0.82 -8.21
N LEU A 67 -14.95 1.54 -9.16
CA LEU A 67 -14.24 2.63 -9.86
C LEU A 67 -13.92 3.79 -8.92
N ASP A 68 -14.76 4.02 -7.91
CA ASP A 68 -14.55 5.06 -6.90
C ASP A 68 -13.53 4.64 -5.81
N GLY A 69 -12.89 3.51 -5.95
CA GLY A 69 -11.85 3.06 -5.03
C GLY A 69 -12.29 2.07 -3.97
N LYS A 70 -13.56 1.65 -3.99
CA LYS A 70 -14.02 0.60 -3.09
C LYS A 70 -13.43 -0.77 -3.47
N VAL A 71 -13.42 -1.68 -2.50
CA VAL A 71 -12.93 -3.04 -2.67
C VAL A 71 -14.05 -4.04 -2.34
N ARG A 72 -13.88 -5.29 -2.80
CA ARG A 72 -14.81 -6.35 -2.50
C ARG A 72 -14.68 -6.79 -1.05
N GLY A 73 -15.75 -6.64 -0.28
CA GLY A 73 -15.80 -7.09 1.12
C GLY A 73 -16.05 -8.58 1.27
N SER A 74 -16.06 -9.05 2.50
CA SER A 74 -16.32 -10.46 2.83
C SER A 74 -17.72 -10.93 2.45
N ASP A 75 -18.66 -10.00 2.33
CA ASP A 75 -20.03 -10.25 1.88
C ASP A 75 -20.19 -10.24 0.36
N GLY A 76 -19.10 -10.03 -0.38
CA GLY A 76 -19.10 -9.93 -1.84
C GLY A 76 -19.57 -8.59 -2.38
N LYS A 77 -19.72 -7.58 -1.55
CA LYS A 77 -20.21 -6.24 -1.91
C LYS A 77 -19.10 -5.19 -1.82
N PRO A 78 -19.23 -4.06 -2.57
CA PRO A 78 -18.28 -2.96 -2.42
C PRO A 78 -18.24 -2.42 -1.00
N THR A 79 -17.05 -2.23 -0.48
CA THR A 79 -16.82 -1.66 0.85
C THR A 79 -15.62 -0.71 0.80
N ASP A 80 -15.49 0.14 1.81
CA ASP A 80 -14.37 1.07 1.90
C ASP A 80 -13.05 0.31 2.07
N TYR A 81 -12.02 0.77 1.35
CA TYR A 81 -10.69 0.22 1.49
C TYR A 81 -10.08 0.65 2.83
N ILE A 82 -9.74 -0.31 3.66
CA ILE A 82 -9.04 -0.07 4.92
C ILE A 82 -7.60 -0.57 4.70
N PRO A 83 -6.60 0.35 4.69
CA PRO A 83 -5.21 -0.08 4.57
C PRO A 83 -4.85 -1.05 5.70
N PRO A 84 -4.06 -2.11 5.40
CA PRO A 84 -3.61 -3.02 6.44
C PRO A 84 -2.78 -2.26 7.48
N GLU A 85 -2.94 -2.62 8.75
CA GLU A 85 -2.11 -2.04 9.81
C GLU A 85 -0.65 -2.41 9.60
N PRO A 86 0.29 -1.48 9.90
CA PRO A 86 1.70 -1.80 9.81
C PRO A 86 2.05 -3.00 10.71
N THR A 87 2.89 -3.88 10.20
CA THR A 87 3.40 -5.00 10.98
C THR A 87 4.30 -4.50 12.12
N GLU A 88 4.55 -5.33 13.12
CA GLU A 88 5.46 -4.98 14.22
C GLU A 88 6.86 -4.64 13.70
N THR A 89 7.32 -5.34 12.67
CA THR A 89 8.60 -5.04 12.00
C THR A 89 8.58 -3.66 11.34
N GLU A 90 7.51 -3.31 10.64
CA GLU A 90 7.35 -1.98 10.01
C GLU A 90 7.29 -0.87 11.04
N LYS A 91 6.56 -1.07 12.15
CA LYS A 91 6.49 -0.12 13.26
C LYS A 91 7.87 0.10 13.89
N LYS A 92 8.61 -0.99 14.09
CA LYS A 92 9.98 -0.94 14.63
C LYS A 92 10.92 -0.19 13.69
N THR A 93 10.86 -0.49 12.40
CA THR A 93 11.67 0.21 11.38
C THR A 93 11.37 1.71 11.36
N ALA A 94 10.10 2.09 11.44
CA ALA A 94 9.70 3.50 11.49
C ALA A 94 10.27 4.20 12.73
N LYS A 95 10.21 3.57 13.90
CA LYS A 95 10.81 4.10 15.13
C LYS A 95 12.33 4.29 15.00
N ILE A 96 13.02 3.30 14.45
CA ILE A 96 14.48 3.35 14.24
C ILE A 96 14.82 4.48 13.27
N ASN A 97 14.09 4.65 12.20
CA ASN A 97 14.32 5.73 11.23
C ASN A 97 14.12 7.11 11.87
N THR A 98 13.11 7.27 12.72
CA THR A 98 12.87 8.51 13.47
C THR A 98 14.02 8.81 14.41
N ILE A 99 14.52 7.80 15.13
CA ILE A 99 15.67 7.92 16.03
C ILE A 99 16.91 8.34 15.25
N LYS A 100 17.21 7.67 14.14
CA LYS A 100 18.35 8.00 13.28
C LYS A 100 18.29 9.43 12.77
N ALA A 101 17.12 9.88 12.28
CA ALA A 101 16.94 11.24 11.76
C ALA A 101 17.20 12.29 12.85
N LYS A 102 16.68 12.06 14.06
CA LYS A 102 16.90 12.94 15.21
C LYS A 102 18.39 13.09 15.56
N TYR A 103 19.10 11.97 15.69
CA TYR A 103 20.50 11.98 16.07
C TYR A 103 21.43 12.40 14.93
N ASN A 104 21.13 12.03 13.68
CA ASN A 104 21.93 12.46 12.52
C ASN A 104 22.00 13.98 12.42
N SER A 105 20.89 14.68 12.67
CA SER A 105 20.87 16.14 12.71
C SER A 105 21.85 16.70 13.75
N GLN A 106 21.88 16.11 14.96
CA GLN A 106 22.80 16.51 16.04
C GLN A 106 24.23 16.18 15.68
N LEU A 107 24.49 14.99 15.13
CA LEU A 107 25.83 14.55 14.75
C LEU A 107 26.40 15.43 13.63
N ASP A 108 25.61 15.79 12.63
CA ASP A 108 26.04 16.69 11.54
C ASP A 108 26.41 18.07 12.07
N ALA A 109 25.65 18.60 13.03
CA ALA A 109 25.95 19.88 13.67
C ALA A 109 27.28 19.81 14.43
N MET A 110 27.58 18.69 15.09
CA MET A 110 28.85 18.47 15.80
C MET A 110 30.03 18.37 14.83
N VAL A 111 29.85 17.70 13.69
CA VAL A 111 30.88 17.62 12.64
C VAL A 111 31.20 19.03 12.12
N THR A 112 30.18 19.82 11.84
CA THR A 112 30.33 21.20 11.37
C THR A 112 31.07 22.04 12.42
N ALA A 113 30.69 21.93 13.68
CA ALA A 113 31.35 22.65 14.79
C ALA A 113 32.81 22.23 14.92
N ARG A 114 33.12 20.95 14.79
CA ARG A 114 34.47 20.42 14.85
C ARG A 114 35.36 20.95 13.73
N VAL A 115 34.83 20.97 12.50
CA VAL A 115 35.54 21.51 11.34
C VAL A 115 35.90 22.99 11.58
N LYS A 116 34.94 23.80 12.04
CA LYS A 116 35.15 25.22 12.34
C LYS A 116 36.17 25.41 13.46
N ALA A 117 36.09 24.63 14.54
CA ALA A 117 37.05 24.68 15.65
C ALA A 117 38.45 24.32 15.17
N THR A 118 38.59 23.28 14.34
CA THR A 118 39.91 22.87 13.80
C THR A 118 40.50 23.97 12.90
N MET A 119 39.68 24.63 12.08
CA MET A 119 40.14 25.75 11.25
C MET A 119 40.67 26.93 12.07
N LEU A 120 40.14 27.13 13.26
CA LEU A 120 40.57 28.19 14.19
C LEU A 120 41.67 27.75 15.13
N GLY A 121 42.15 26.52 15.04
CA GLY A 121 43.15 25.96 15.96
C GLY A 121 42.63 25.71 17.36
N ALA A 122 41.34 25.65 17.57
CA ALA A 122 40.74 25.39 18.88
C ALA A 122 40.75 23.91 19.25
N ASP A 123 40.70 23.62 20.58
CA ASP A 123 40.60 22.26 21.09
C ASP A 123 39.25 21.63 20.74
N THR A 124 39.26 20.42 20.17
CA THR A 124 38.06 19.66 19.76
C THR A 124 37.70 18.54 20.74
N SER A 125 38.41 18.39 21.85
CA SER A 125 38.25 17.29 22.81
C SER A 125 36.82 17.19 23.34
N LYS A 126 36.20 18.33 23.66
CA LYS A 126 34.81 18.39 24.16
C LYS A 126 33.82 17.96 23.09
N ILE A 127 33.99 18.43 21.87
CA ILE A 127 33.13 18.08 20.74
C ILE A 127 33.26 16.58 20.45
N ASP A 128 34.47 16.05 20.44
CA ASP A 128 34.73 14.63 20.20
C ASP A 128 34.08 13.76 21.28
N ALA A 129 34.11 14.16 22.54
CA ALA A 129 33.45 13.46 23.65
C ALA A 129 31.90 13.49 23.49
N GLU A 130 31.34 14.65 23.16
CA GLU A 130 29.89 14.79 22.91
C GLU A 130 29.45 13.95 21.74
N TYR A 131 30.25 13.88 20.67
CA TYR A 131 29.95 13.05 19.50
C TYR A 131 29.87 11.56 19.88
N LYS A 132 30.86 11.06 20.61
CA LYS A 132 30.87 9.67 21.11
C LYS A 132 29.68 9.39 22.02
N ASN A 133 29.33 10.30 22.91
CA ASN A 133 28.18 10.14 23.82
C ASN A 133 26.87 10.13 23.06
N THR A 134 26.73 10.97 22.03
CA THR A 134 25.55 11.02 21.19
C THR A 134 25.37 9.74 20.37
N LEU A 135 26.49 9.20 19.82
CA LEU A 135 26.44 7.90 19.11
C LEU A 135 26.03 6.78 20.06
N ALA A 136 26.52 6.75 21.28
CA ALA A 136 26.14 5.75 22.28
C ALA A 136 24.65 5.86 22.66
N ALA A 137 24.16 7.08 22.83
CA ALA A 137 22.73 7.32 23.12
C ALA A 137 21.85 6.87 21.98
N MET A 138 22.23 7.16 20.73
CA MET A 138 21.52 6.70 19.54
C MET A 138 21.46 5.17 19.49
N ALA A 139 22.60 4.50 19.69
CA ALA A 139 22.69 3.05 19.68
C ALA A 139 21.79 2.42 20.77
N ALA A 140 21.74 3.02 21.96
CA ALA A 140 20.90 2.56 23.06
C ALA A 140 19.41 2.70 22.73
N GLU A 141 18.98 3.82 22.16
CA GLU A 141 17.59 4.03 21.77
C GLU A 141 17.17 3.06 20.64
N ILE A 142 18.04 2.83 19.65
CA ILE A 142 17.77 1.87 18.57
C ILE A 142 17.62 0.46 19.14
N LYS A 143 18.46 0.08 20.09
CA LYS A 143 18.39 -1.23 20.74
C LYS A 143 17.09 -1.44 21.50
N ASN A 144 16.53 -0.38 22.08
CA ASN A 144 15.29 -0.42 22.87
C ASN A 144 14.04 -0.13 22.05
N ALA A 145 14.16 0.09 20.76
CA ALA A 145 13.03 0.40 19.87
C ALA A 145 12.15 -0.83 19.59
#